data_c256c462e2a0a65713ddbb158771f83d
#
_entry.id   c256c462e2a0a65713ddbb158771f83d
#
_cell.length_a   1.000
_cell.length_b   1.000
_cell.length_c   1.000
_cell.angle_alpha   90.00
_cell.angle_beta   90.00
_cell.angle_gamma   90.00
#
_symmetry.space_group_name_H-M   'P 1'
#
loop_
_entity.id
_entity.type
_entity.pdbx_description
1 polymer ?
#
loop_
_entity_poly.entity_id
_entity_poly.type
_entity_poly.pdbx_seq_one_letter_code
_entity_poly.pdbx_strand_id
1 'polypeptide(L)'
;GIVAITLAQSHVPKTPLYEVFSSSTCPPCKPANDWLVPIFEEYDGEIAVIKYQMSWPGTGDPYYSAEGNARRNFYGVNGVPAFFPNAVETFYSNFTTSSVDDDLLEASGVKMFLRYMIDEGSQSVAIKARIEFLQSYNDGGQRLFVPIIEKLTTANRKTNGEVEFHNVFKKMLPEAMGELIIATFDSGDVIDYDTTYVFQGDYRLPPNANSPIDNSTEHSVEEFDDLHVIMWMQSLVNKEVYQSAIGERV
;
A
#
# COMPACT_ATOMS: atom_id res chain seq x y z
N GLY A 1 43.83 24.52 -7.32
CA GLY A 1 42.41 24.35 -7.33
C GLY A 1 42.06 23.11 -6.50
N ILE A 2 41.22 23.26 -5.47
CA ILE A 2 40.68 22.15 -4.68
C ILE A 2 39.52 21.58 -5.49
N VAL A 3 39.69 20.37 -5.99
CA VAL A 3 38.58 19.62 -6.58
C VAL A 3 37.76 19.07 -5.40
N ALA A 4 36.58 19.62 -5.14
CA ALA A 4 35.65 19.07 -4.19
C ALA A 4 35.10 17.78 -4.82
N ILE A 5 35.52 16.62 -4.31
CA ILE A 5 34.89 15.34 -4.66
C ILE A 5 33.57 15.27 -3.86
N THR A 6 32.46 15.57 -4.48
CA THR A 6 31.16 15.30 -3.90
C THR A 6 30.98 13.79 -4.00
N LEU A 7 31.04 13.08 -2.86
CA LEU A 7 30.64 11.68 -2.80
C LEU A 7 29.13 11.63 -3.10
N ALA A 8 28.75 10.91 -4.12
CA ALA A 8 27.35 10.67 -4.42
C ALA A 8 26.73 9.92 -3.24
N GLN A 9 25.56 10.38 -2.77
CA GLN A 9 24.80 9.71 -1.71
C GLN A 9 24.36 8.34 -2.24
N SER A 10 24.77 7.27 -1.58
CA SER A 10 24.42 5.90 -2.02
C SER A 10 23.17 5.35 -1.36
N HIS A 11 22.64 6.06 -0.34
CA HIS A 11 21.45 5.64 0.41
C HIS A 11 20.63 6.84 0.85
N VAL A 12 19.34 6.61 1.05
CA VAL A 12 18.36 7.53 1.68
C VAL A 12 17.62 6.80 2.79
N PRO A 13 16.96 7.49 3.72
CA PRO A 13 16.06 6.84 4.66
C PRO A 13 15.02 5.99 3.92
N LYS A 14 14.73 4.81 4.45
CA LYS A 14 13.66 3.95 3.94
C LYS A 14 12.33 4.36 4.57
N THR A 15 11.29 4.48 3.77
CA THR A 15 9.92 4.57 4.27
C THR A 15 9.41 3.14 4.49
N PRO A 16 9.08 2.73 5.73
CA PRO A 16 8.55 1.39 5.98
C PRO A 16 7.20 1.15 5.32
N LEU A 17 6.97 -0.09 4.85
CA LEU A 17 5.70 -0.54 4.29
C LEU A 17 5.03 -1.54 5.24
N TYR A 18 3.78 -1.27 5.62
CA TYR A 18 3.00 -2.15 6.47
C TYR A 18 1.73 -2.59 5.75
N GLU A 19 1.62 -3.89 5.51
CA GLU A 19 0.47 -4.50 4.86
C GLU A 19 -0.33 -5.34 5.86
N VAL A 20 -1.63 -5.05 5.98
CA VAL A 20 -2.55 -5.73 6.90
C VAL A 20 -3.64 -6.41 6.11
N PHE A 21 -3.90 -7.68 6.40
CA PHE A 21 -5.04 -8.42 5.87
C PHE A 21 -6.07 -8.58 6.99
N SER A 22 -7.28 -8.07 6.75
CA SER A 22 -8.33 -7.96 7.75
C SER A 22 -9.71 -8.23 7.13
N SER A 23 -10.76 -8.23 7.95
CA SER A 23 -12.14 -8.31 7.48
C SER A 23 -13.10 -7.83 8.56
N SER A 24 -14.10 -7.05 8.21
CA SER A 24 -15.17 -6.63 9.12
C SER A 24 -16.07 -7.77 9.63
N THR A 25 -15.90 -8.98 9.09
CA THR A 25 -16.56 -10.21 9.57
C THR A 25 -15.67 -11.07 10.48
N CYS A 26 -14.43 -10.63 10.77
CA CYS A 26 -13.42 -11.39 11.47
C CYS A 26 -13.33 -10.92 12.94
N PRO A 27 -13.81 -11.70 13.93
CA PRO A 27 -13.78 -11.28 15.33
C PRO A 27 -12.38 -10.96 15.87
N PRO A 28 -11.31 -11.74 15.60
CA PRO A 28 -9.97 -11.42 16.09
C PRO A 28 -9.32 -10.25 15.33
N CYS A 29 -9.89 -9.77 14.21
CA CYS A 29 -9.34 -8.64 13.47
C CYS A 29 -9.56 -7.31 14.23
N LYS A 30 -10.68 -7.15 14.95
CA LYS A 30 -10.91 -5.95 15.73
C LYS A 30 -9.80 -5.70 16.78
N PRO A 31 -9.48 -6.61 17.71
CA PRO A 31 -8.40 -6.37 18.67
C PRO A 31 -7.04 -6.16 17.99
N ALA A 32 -6.78 -6.75 16.82
CA ALA A 32 -5.56 -6.48 16.07
C ALA A 32 -5.54 -5.05 15.52
N ASN A 33 -6.66 -4.56 14.98
CA ASN A 33 -6.78 -3.19 14.51
C ASN A 33 -6.76 -2.18 15.68
N ASP A 34 -7.43 -2.46 16.79
CA ASP A 34 -7.38 -1.64 18.01
C ASP A 34 -5.94 -1.50 18.55
N TRP A 35 -5.06 -2.48 18.30
CA TRP A 35 -3.64 -2.44 18.66
C TRP A 35 -2.80 -1.66 17.65
N LEU A 36 -3.00 -1.93 16.34
CA LEU A 36 -2.13 -1.39 15.28
C LEU A 36 -2.48 0.05 14.89
N VAL A 37 -3.78 0.43 14.87
CA VAL A 37 -4.21 1.75 14.39
C VAL A 37 -3.57 2.89 15.18
N PRO A 38 -3.57 2.89 16.53
CA PRO A 38 -2.91 3.97 17.27
C PRO A 38 -1.41 4.10 16.98
N ILE A 39 -0.72 2.97 16.74
CA ILE A 39 0.71 2.99 16.35
C ILE A 39 0.85 3.65 14.98
N PHE A 40 0.02 3.28 14.00
CA PHE A 40 0.10 3.84 12.66
C PHE A 40 -0.26 5.34 12.61
N GLU A 41 -1.20 5.79 13.45
CA GLU A 41 -1.58 7.20 13.56
C GLU A 41 -0.45 8.04 14.18
N GLU A 42 0.33 7.50 15.13
CA GLU A 42 1.48 8.19 15.72
C GLU A 42 2.56 8.52 14.68
N TYR A 43 2.70 7.67 13.65
CA TYR A 43 3.69 7.84 12.56
C TYR A 43 3.04 8.20 11.21
N ASP A 44 1.85 8.81 11.21
CA ASP A 44 1.18 9.20 9.96
C ASP A 44 2.07 10.17 9.16
N GLY A 45 2.24 9.85 7.88
CA GLY A 45 3.15 10.58 6.98
C GLY A 45 4.60 10.07 6.98
N GLU A 46 5.00 9.19 7.89
CA GLU A 46 6.34 8.60 7.95
C GLU A 46 6.36 7.14 7.47
N ILE A 47 5.24 6.45 7.56
CA ILE A 47 5.09 5.03 7.22
C ILE A 47 3.98 4.82 6.18
N ALA A 48 4.18 3.91 5.25
CA ALA A 48 3.18 3.51 4.27
C ALA A 48 2.34 2.35 4.82
N VAL A 49 1.03 2.54 4.98
CA VAL A 49 0.11 1.53 5.54
C VAL A 49 -0.99 1.20 4.55
N ILE A 50 -1.23 -0.09 4.33
CA ILE A 50 -2.29 -0.58 3.45
C ILE A 50 -3.05 -1.70 4.16
N LYS A 51 -4.38 -1.63 4.16
CA LYS A 51 -5.25 -2.65 4.71
C LYS A 51 -6.12 -3.28 3.62
N TYR A 52 -5.91 -4.58 3.39
CA TYR A 52 -6.67 -5.37 2.43
C TYR A 52 -7.83 -6.06 3.13
N GLN A 53 -9.05 -5.82 2.64
CA GLN A 53 -10.25 -6.46 3.15
C GLN A 53 -10.47 -7.82 2.49
N MET A 54 -10.70 -8.88 3.30
CA MET A 54 -10.73 -10.26 2.84
C MET A 54 -12.15 -10.84 2.75
N SER A 55 -12.28 -11.89 1.90
CA SER A 55 -13.56 -12.54 1.63
C SER A 55 -14.01 -13.54 2.71
N TRP A 56 -13.33 -13.58 3.83
CA TRP A 56 -13.63 -14.45 4.97
C TRP A 56 -13.27 -13.79 6.32
N PRO A 57 -13.70 -14.35 7.44
CA PRO A 57 -14.65 -15.47 7.64
C PRO A 57 -16.08 -15.14 7.22
N GLY A 58 -16.92 -16.16 7.15
CA GLY A 58 -18.34 -16.00 6.79
C GLY A 58 -18.53 -15.46 5.38
N THR A 59 -19.27 -14.39 5.24
CA THR A 59 -19.56 -13.75 3.93
C THR A 59 -18.49 -12.74 3.50
N GLY A 60 -17.52 -12.48 4.36
CA GLY A 60 -16.42 -11.56 4.10
C GLY A 60 -16.80 -10.09 4.14
N ASP A 61 -15.79 -9.26 3.93
CA ASP A 61 -15.90 -7.81 3.96
C ASP A 61 -16.52 -7.27 2.65
N PRO A 62 -17.42 -6.27 2.71
CA PRO A 62 -17.94 -5.60 1.52
C PRO A 62 -16.88 -5.03 0.59
N TYR A 63 -15.77 -4.53 1.15
CA TYR A 63 -14.67 -3.94 0.36
C TYR A 63 -13.57 -4.94 -0.02
N TYR A 64 -13.90 -6.24 0.03
CA TYR A 64 -13.06 -7.24 -0.59
C TYR A 64 -12.87 -6.95 -2.09
N SER A 65 -11.64 -7.12 -2.57
CA SER A 65 -11.32 -7.01 -3.98
C SER A 65 -10.46 -8.17 -4.48
N ALA A 66 -10.60 -8.51 -5.77
CA ALA A 66 -9.74 -9.51 -6.41
C ALA A 66 -8.26 -9.09 -6.40
N GLU A 67 -7.98 -7.78 -6.48
CA GLU A 67 -6.63 -7.23 -6.44
C GLU A 67 -6.01 -7.38 -5.05
N GLY A 68 -6.75 -7.07 -3.98
CA GLY A 68 -6.31 -7.35 -2.61
C GLY A 68 -6.09 -8.85 -2.36
N ASN A 69 -6.89 -9.72 -2.97
CA ASN A 69 -6.69 -11.16 -2.91
C ASN A 69 -5.44 -11.63 -3.68
N ALA A 70 -5.02 -10.93 -4.74
CA ALA A 70 -3.74 -11.21 -5.40
C ALA A 70 -2.56 -10.98 -4.44
N ARG A 71 -2.57 -9.89 -3.65
CA ARG A 71 -1.57 -9.64 -2.59
C ARG A 71 -1.62 -10.73 -1.50
N ARG A 72 -2.81 -11.12 -1.08
CA ARG A 72 -3.03 -12.23 -0.15
C ARG A 72 -2.36 -13.52 -0.65
N ASN A 73 -2.55 -13.86 -1.93
CA ASN A 73 -1.95 -15.05 -2.54
C ASN A 73 -0.42 -14.94 -2.62
N PHE A 74 0.12 -13.76 -2.92
CA PHE A 74 1.55 -13.50 -2.97
C PHE A 74 2.24 -13.79 -1.62
N TYR A 75 1.61 -13.41 -0.53
CA TYR A 75 2.12 -13.70 0.82
C TYR A 75 1.77 -15.11 1.32
N GLY A 76 0.79 -15.77 0.73
CA GLY A 76 0.31 -17.08 1.19
C GLY A 76 -0.55 -16.99 2.44
N VAL A 77 -1.24 -15.87 2.66
CA VAL A 77 -2.10 -15.66 3.82
C VAL A 77 -3.28 -16.62 3.81
N ASN A 78 -3.45 -17.40 4.88
CA ASN A 78 -4.52 -18.38 5.04
C ASN A 78 -5.46 -18.08 6.22
N GLY A 79 -5.16 -17.06 7.02
CA GLY A 79 -5.96 -16.60 8.14
C GLY A 79 -5.91 -15.08 8.27
N VAL A 80 -6.89 -14.49 8.94
CA VAL A 80 -6.90 -13.07 9.31
C VAL A 80 -7.18 -12.94 10.80
N PRO A 81 -6.61 -11.93 11.49
CA PRO A 81 -5.72 -10.90 10.94
C PRO A 81 -4.35 -11.46 10.56
N ALA A 82 -3.73 -10.89 9.51
CA ALA A 82 -2.34 -11.13 9.17
C ALA A 82 -1.64 -9.79 8.91
N PHE A 83 -0.40 -9.65 9.36
CA PHE A 83 0.33 -8.40 9.33
C PHE A 83 1.76 -8.62 8.84
N PHE A 84 2.20 -7.78 7.90
CA PHE A 84 3.49 -7.88 7.21
C PHE A 84 4.21 -6.51 7.23
N PRO A 85 4.96 -6.19 8.30
CA PRO A 85 5.90 -5.07 8.26
C PRO A 85 7.06 -5.43 7.31
N ASN A 86 7.34 -4.56 6.34
CA ASN A 86 8.39 -4.72 5.33
C ASN A 86 8.42 -6.14 4.70
N ALA A 87 7.22 -6.71 4.43
CA ALA A 87 7.01 -8.04 3.86
C ALA A 87 7.35 -9.24 4.79
N VAL A 88 7.62 -9.03 6.05
CA VAL A 88 7.89 -10.09 7.06
C VAL A 88 6.65 -10.32 7.91
N GLU A 89 6.10 -11.54 7.90
CA GLU A 89 4.94 -11.86 8.71
C GLU A 89 5.26 -11.72 10.21
N THR A 90 4.46 -10.91 10.90
CA THR A 90 4.64 -10.60 12.32
C THR A 90 3.29 -10.68 13.04
N PHE A 91 3.28 -11.26 14.23
CA PHE A 91 2.08 -11.23 15.05
C PHE A 91 1.87 -9.81 15.58
N TYR A 92 0.68 -9.24 15.37
CA TYR A 92 0.42 -7.82 15.61
C TYR A 92 0.78 -7.33 17.02
N SER A 93 0.58 -8.14 18.07
CA SER A 93 0.89 -7.73 19.46
C SER A 93 2.39 -7.71 19.79
N ASN A 94 3.24 -8.25 18.90
CA ASN A 94 4.69 -8.13 19.01
C ASN A 94 5.24 -6.85 18.36
N PHE A 95 4.39 -6.13 17.65
CA PHE A 95 4.73 -4.88 16.96
C PHE A 95 4.38 -3.68 17.85
N THR A 96 5.32 -2.77 18.02
CA THR A 96 5.21 -1.60 18.90
C THR A 96 5.76 -0.35 18.21
N THR A 97 5.63 0.81 18.82
CA THR A 97 6.27 2.05 18.35
C THR A 97 7.79 1.89 18.22
N SER A 98 8.44 1.17 19.14
CA SER A 98 9.87 0.86 19.00
C SER A 98 10.20 0.04 17.75
N SER A 99 9.26 -0.80 17.28
CA SER A 99 9.46 -1.52 16.01
C SER A 99 9.44 -0.57 14.82
N VAL A 100 8.59 0.46 14.87
CA VAL A 100 8.55 1.51 13.84
C VAL A 100 9.83 2.35 13.89
N ASP A 101 10.28 2.74 15.08
CA ASP A 101 11.53 3.48 15.27
C ASP A 101 12.72 2.73 14.67
N ASP A 102 12.79 1.40 14.88
CA ASP A 102 13.85 0.56 14.32
C ASP A 102 13.74 0.48 12.78
N ASP A 103 12.53 0.34 12.22
CA ASP A 103 12.30 0.31 10.77
C ASP A 103 12.66 1.65 10.11
N LEU A 104 12.42 2.79 10.78
CA LEU A 104 12.78 4.13 10.30
C LEU A 104 14.29 4.40 10.26
N LEU A 105 15.11 3.60 10.97
CA LEU A 105 16.56 3.67 10.90
C LEU A 105 17.13 2.94 9.67
N GLU A 106 16.31 2.15 8.97
CA GLU A 106 16.75 1.46 7.76
C GLU A 106 17.04 2.45 6.63
N ALA A 107 17.94 2.05 5.75
CA ALA A 107 18.33 2.83 4.58
C ALA A 107 18.03 2.07 3.29
N SER A 108 17.72 2.82 2.23
CA SER A 108 17.44 2.30 0.90
C SER A 108 18.42 2.86 -0.13
N GLY A 109 18.83 2.03 -1.08
CA GLY A 109 19.50 2.46 -2.30
C GLY A 109 18.56 2.93 -3.42
N VAL A 110 17.26 3.02 -3.14
CA VAL A 110 16.24 3.56 -4.04
C VAL A 110 15.63 4.80 -3.41
N LYS A 111 15.51 5.88 -4.18
CA LYS A 111 14.87 7.11 -3.75
C LYS A 111 13.60 7.30 -4.58
N MET A 112 12.48 7.57 -3.91
CA MET A 112 11.18 7.76 -4.54
C MET A 112 10.60 9.12 -4.22
N PHE A 113 10.02 9.75 -5.24
CA PHE A 113 9.18 10.94 -5.14
C PHE A 113 7.82 10.59 -5.71
N LEU A 114 6.77 10.86 -4.97
CA LEU A 114 5.39 10.53 -5.36
C LEU A 114 4.49 11.74 -5.09
N ARG A 115 3.75 12.15 -6.10
CA ARG A 115 2.73 13.20 -6.01
C ARG A 115 1.47 12.75 -6.67
N TYR A 116 0.34 13.22 -6.17
CA TYR A 116 -0.95 12.95 -6.79
C TYR A 116 -1.90 14.13 -6.63
N MET A 117 -2.88 14.17 -7.53
CA MET A 117 -3.97 15.13 -7.52
C MET A 117 -5.28 14.38 -7.69
N ILE A 118 -6.29 14.78 -6.93
CA ILE A 118 -7.65 14.22 -7.00
C ILE A 118 -8.54 15.25 -7.66
N ASP A 119 -9.32 14.81 -8.63
CA ASP A 119 -10.44 15.56 -9.20
C ASP A 119 -11.74 14.77 -8.96
N GLU A 120 -12.50 15.20 -7.97
CA GLU A 120 -13.78 14.59 -7.60
C GLU A 120 -14.80 14.69 -8.72
N GLY A 121 -14.78 15.77 -9.50
CA GLY A 121 -15.74 16.00 -10.57
C GLY A 121 -15.60 14.99 -11.70
N SER A 122 -14.39 14.52 -11.97
CA SER A 122 -14.07 13.46 -12.93
C SER A 122 -13.79 12.12 -12.28
N GLN A 123 -13.89 12.02 -10.97
CA GLN A 123 -13.57 10.81 -10.16
C GLN A 123 -12.17 10.27 -10.46
N SER A 124 -11.20 11.16 -10.66
CA SER A 124 -9.88 10.76 -11.11
C SER A 124 -8.76 11.05 -10.11
N VAL A 125 -7.71 10.24 -10.19
CA VAL A 125 -6.47 10.41 -9.45
C VAL A 125 -5.32 10.43 -10.46
N ALA A 126 -4.72 11.62 -10.65
CA ALA A 126 -3.53 11.80 -11.46
C ALA A 126 -2.29 11.58 -10.58
N ILE A 127 -1.37 10.72 -10.99
CA ILE A 127 -0.23 10.24 -10.21
C ILE A 127 1.04 10.47 -11.00
N LYS A 128 2.02 11.12 -10.35
CA LYS A 128 3.36 11.29 -10.90
C LYS A 128 4.40 10.86 -9.90
N ALA A 129 5.34 10.05 -10.35
CA ALA A 129 6.45 9.64 -9.51
C ALA A 129 7.77 9.63 -10.28
N ARG A 130 8.84 9.74 -9.52
CA ARG A 130 10.22 9.59 -9.99
C ARG A 130 10.95 8.66 -9.03
N ILE A 131 11.58 7.64 -9.59
CA ILE A 131 12.34 6.63 -8.87
C ILE A 131 13.79 6.75 -9.32
N GLU A 132 14.70 7.03 -8.40
CA GLU A 132 16.14 7.18 -8.65
C GLU A 132 16.89 6.03 -7.98
N PHE A 133 17.71 5.32 -8.75
CA PHE A 133 18.56 4.25 -8.25
C PHE A 133 19.91 4.82 -7.80
N LEU A 134 20.22 4.68 -6.52
CA LEU A 134 21.48 5.13 -5.92
C LEU A 134 22.53 4.00 -5.90
N GLN A 135 22.08 2.78 -6.19
CA GLN A 135 22.87 1.56 -6.28
C GLN A 135 22.38 0.72 -7.45
N SER A 136 23.17 -0.28 -7.87
CA SER A 136 22.75 -1.23 -8.88
C SER A 136 21.83 -2.29 -8.30
N TYR A 137 20.76 -2.62 -9.04
CA TYR A 137 19.77 -3.66 -8.72
C TYR A 137 19.65 -4.64 -9.88
N ASN A 138 19.86 -5.91 -9.59
CA ASN A 138 19.78 -6.98 -10.57
C ASN A 138 19.29 -8.28 -9.91
N ASP A 139 18.04 -8.36 -9.50
CA ASP A 139 17.47 -9.57 -8.92
C ASP A 139 16.57 -10.37 -9.89
N GLY A 140 16.47 -9.92 -11.15
CA GLY A 140 15.75 -10.61 -12.21
C GLY A 140 14.22 -10.54 -12.15
N GLY A 141 13.64 -9.81 -11.20
CA GLY A 141 12.20 -9.65 -11.13
C GLY A 141 11.74 -8.76 -9.98
N GLN A 142 11.65 -7.48 -10.26
CA GLN A 142 11.11 -6.49 -9.34
C GLN A 142 9.78 -5.96 -9.86
N ARG A 143 8.89 -5.57 -8.94
CA ARG A 143 7.62 -4.96 -9.28
C ARG A 143 7.48 -3.60 -8.62
N LEU A 144 6.86 -2.69 -9.37
CA LEU A 144 6.39 -1.42 -8.89
C LEU A 144 4.89 -1.53 -8.61
N PHE A 145 4.49 -1.21 -7.41
CA PHE A 145 3.10 -1.21 -6.97
C PHE A 145 2.66 0.21 -6.65
N VAL A 146 1.48 0.58 -7.09
CA VAL A 146 0.93 1.93 -6.88
C VAL A 146 -0.53 1.81 -6.45
N PRO A 147 -0.81 1.47 -5.18
CA PRO A 147 -2.17 1.42 -4.69
C PRO A 147 -2.76 2.80 -4.43
N ILE A 148 -4.06 2.90 -4.67
CA ILE A 148 -4.93 3.94 -4.14
C ILE A 148 -5.65 3.36 -2.94
N ILE A 149 -5.60 4.05 -1.81
CA ILE A 149 -6.27 3.69 -0.57
C ILE A 149 -7.22 4.79 -0.15
N GLU A 150 -8.19 4.49 0.69
CA GLU A 150 -9.01 5.46 1.41
C GLU A 150 -8.62 5.44 2.89
N LYS A 151 -8.30 6.59 3.48
CA LYS A 151 -7.77 6.68 4.84
C LYS A 151 -8.79 6.20 5.87
N LEU A 152 -10.05 6.50 5.67
CA LEU A 152 -11.14 6.12 6.57
C LEU A 152 -12.36 5.66 5.79
N THR A 153 -12.88 4.48 6.11
CA THR A 153 -14.18 4.00 5.63
C THR A 153 -15.08 3.57 6.79
N THR A 154 -16.37 3.66 6.59
CA THR A 154 -17.36 3.35 7.64
C THR A 154 -18.51 2.47 7.16
N ALA A 155 -18.75 2.39 5.86
CA ALA A 155 -19.90 1.67 5.31
C ALA A 155 -19.71 0.15 5.30
N ASN A 156 -18.46 -0.34 5.29
CA ASN A 156 -18.17 -1.78 5.27
C ASN A 156 -18.32 -2.50 6.63
N ARG A 157 -19.00 -1.91 7.59
CA ARG A 157 -19.29 -2.49 8.92
C ARG A 157 -20.03 -3.81 8.79
N LYS A 158 -19.55 -4.83 9.53
CA LYS A 158 -20.19 -6.14 9.64
C LYS A 158 -20.21 -6.60 11.11
N THR A 159 -19.81 -7.82 11.37
CA THR A 159 -20.09 -8.53 12.63
C THR A 159 -18.95 -8.50 13.66
N ASN A 160 -17.77 -7.97 13.31
CA ASN A 160 -16.63 -7.96 14.24
C ASN A 160 -16.67 -6.81 15.27
N GLY A 161 -17.59 -5.83 15.09
CA GLY A 161 -17.77 -4.70 16.01
C GLY A 161 -16.89 -3.47 15.71
N GLU A 162 -16.10 -3.48 14.62
CA GLU A 162 -15.44 -2.27 14.13
C GLU A 162 -16.46 -1.33 13.50
N VAL A 163 -16.24 -0.03 13.65
CA VAL A 163 -17.09 1.04 13.11
C VAL A 163 -16.34 1.97 12.16
N GLU A 164 -15.02 1.88 12.18
CA GLU A 164 -14.08 2.65 11.36
C GLU A 164 -13.00 1.71 10.84
N PHE A 165 -12.62 1.89 9.59
CA PHE A 165 -11.62 1.07 8.92
C PHE A 165 -10.59 1.99 8.26
N HIS A 166 -9.34 1.89 8.68
CA HIS A 166 -8.28 2.82 8.30
C HIS A 166 -7.44 2.25 7.17
N ASN A 167 -6.97 3.11 6.25
CA ASN A 167 -6.06 2.79 5.14
C ASN A 167 -6.56 1.66 4.23
N VAL A 168 -7.84 1.71 3.87
CA VAL A 168 -8.55 0.66 3.13
C VAL A 168 -8.15 0.68 1.65
N PHE A 169 -7.65 -0.44 1.17
CA PHE A 169 -7.27 -0.63 -0.24
C PHE A 169 -8.47 -0.48 -1.17
N LYS A 170 -8.31 0.30 -2.26
CA LYS A 170 -9.34 0.52 -3.29
C LYS A 170 -8.93 0.02 -4.67
N LYS A 171 -7.70 0.29 -5.10
CA LYS A 171 -7.22 -0.04 -6.43
C LYS A 171 -5.72 -0.24 -6.46
N MET A 172 -5.22 -1.22 -7.23
CA MET A 172 -3.81 -1.40 -7.54
C MET A 172 -3.53 -0.98 -8.99
N LEU A 173 -2.47 -0.23 -9.20
CA LEU A 173 -2.05 0.21 -10.52
C LEU A 173 -0.66 -0.38 -10.88
N PRO A 174 -0.46 -0.66 -12.18
CA PRO A 174 -1.45 -0.66 -13.26
C PRO A 174 -2.39 -1.87 -13.20
N GLU A 175 -2.01 -2.93 -12.53
CA GLU A 175 -2.73 -4.19 -12.37
C GLU A 175 -2.55 -4.80 -10.97
N ALA A 176 -3.31 -5.85 -10.63
CA ALA A 176 -3.36 -6.46 -9.30
C ALA A 176 -1.99 -6.83 -8.70
N MET A 177 -1.02 -7.20 -9.54
CA MET A 177 0.34 -7.54 -9.12
C MET A 177 1.36 -6.44 -9.43
N GLY A 178 0.92 -5.22 -9.68
CA GLY A 178 1.78 -4.09 -10.03
C GLY A 178 2.44 -4.24 -11.40
N GLU A 179 3.37 -3.36 -11.73
CA GLU A 179 4.12 -3.38 -12.98
C GLU A 179 5.39 -4.20 -12.83
N LEU A 180 5.55 -5.22 -13.68
CA LEU A 180 6.78 -5.99 -13.72
C LEU A 180 7.88 -5.19 -14.43
N ILE A 181 8.95 -4.92 -13.71
CA ILE A 181 10.13 -4.24 -14.26
C ILE A 181 11.23 -5.30 -14.47
N ILE A 182 11.40 -5.70 -15.73
CA ILE A 182 12.48 -6.62 -16.14
C ILE A 182 13.64 -5.76 -16.63
N ALA A 183 14.40 -5.22 -15.72
CA ALA A 183 15.57 -4.42 -16.04
C ALA A 183 16.61 -4.57 -14.94
N THR A 184 17.86 -4.48 -15.35
CA THR A 184 18.97 -4.19 -14.44
C THR A 184 19.06 -2.68 -14.31
N PHE A 185 19.19 -2.18 -13.11
CA PHE A 185 19.44 -0.77 -12.87
C PHE A 185 20.85 -0.58 -12.36
N ASP A 186 21.48 0.47 -12.85
CA ASP A 186 22.73 0.97 -12.34
C ASP A 186 22.53 2.24 -11.49
N SER A 187 23.49 2.55 -10.65
CA SER A 187 23.49 3.80 -9.90
C SER A 187 23.40 5.00 -10.85
N GLY A 188 22.40 5.84 -10.66
CA GLY A 188 22.07 6.99 -11.51
C GLY A 188 20.92 6.78 -12.47
N ASP A 189 20.45 5.54 -12.63
CA ASP A 189 19.26 5.26 -13.44
C ASP A 189 18.00 5.83 -12.80
N VAL A 190 17.03 6.17 -13.64
CA VAL A 190 15.77 6.82 -13.25
C VAL A 190 14.60 6.19 -13.99
N ILE A 191 13.50 5.99 -13.26
CA ILE A 191 12.18 5.69 -13.84
C ILE A 191 11.26 6.88 -13.53
N ASP A 192 10.62 7.43 -14.55
CA ASP A 192 9.49 8.34 -14.37
C ASP A 192 8.17 7.57 -14.60
N TYR A 193 7.23 7.73 -13.66
CA TYR A 193 5.90 7.13 -13.71
C TYR A 193 4.85 8.25 -13.77
N ASP A 194 3.98 8.19 -14.77
CA ASP A 194 2.91 9.18 -14.98
C ASP A 194 1.65 8.45 -15.43
N THR A 195 0.59 8.53 -14.65
CA THR A 195 -0.69 7.89 -14.97
C THR A 195 -1.86 8.67 -14.37
N THR A 196 -3.05 8.45 -14.94
CA THR A 196 -4.31 8.91 -14.36
C THR A 196 -5.26 7.73 -14.30
N TYR A 197 -5.75 7.43 -13.11
CA TYR A 197 -6.83 6.46 -12.91
C TYR A 197 -8.15 7.17 -12.72
N VAL A 198 -9.18 6.71 -13.43
CA VAL A 198 -10.56 7.22 -13.32
C VAL A 198 -11.43 6.11 -12.75
N PHE A 199 -11.99 6.35 -11.56
CA PHE A 199 -12.98 5.45 -10.98
C PHE A 199 -14.25 5.51 -11.84
N GLN A 200 -14.75 4.34 -12.26
CA GLN A 200 -15.88 4.27 -13.17
C GLN A 200 -17.21 4.20 -12.42
N GLY A 201 -18.24 4.79 -13.02
CA GLY A 201 -19.63 4.69 -12.55
C GLY A 201 -19.88 5.33 -11.21
N ASP A 202 -20.87 4.77 -10.48
CA ASP A 202 -21.33 5.29 -9.20
C ASP A 202 -20.77 4.45 -8.02
N TYR A 203 -20.75 5.08 -6.84
CA TYR A 203 -20.48 4.36 -5.59
C TYR A 203 -21.47 3.23 -5.38
N ARG A 204 -20.95 2.06 -5.05
CA ARG A 204 -21.74 0.93 -4.57
C ARG A 204 -21.16 0.34 -3.30
N LEU A 205 -22.01 0.07 -2.32
CA LEU A 205 -21.67 -0.76 -1.17
C LEU A 205 -22.06 -2.21 -1.47
N PRO A 206 -21.12 -3.13 -1.70
CA PRO A 206 -21.43 -4.54 -1.83
C PRO A 206 -22.09 -5.09 -0.55
N PRO A 207 -23.05 -6.01 -0.64
CA PRO A 207 -23.64 -6.64 0.55
C PRO A 207 -22.62 -7.51 1.31
N ASN A 208 -21.62 -8.05 0.61
CA ASN A 208 -20.54 -8.88 1.13
C ASN A 208 -19.50 -9.17 0.04
N ALA A 209 -18.49 -9.97 0.34
CA ALA A 209 -17.41 -10.32 -0.58
C ALA A 209 -17.81 -11.23 -1.76
N ASN A 210 -19.03 -11.80 -1.79
CA ASN A 210 -19.48 -12.62 -2.91
C ASN A 210 -19.96 -11.79 -4.12
N SER A 211 -20.10 -10.48 -3.95
CA SER A 211 -20.47 -9.53 -4.99
C SER A 211 -19.49 -8.36 -5.01
N PRO A 212 -18.19 -8.62 -5.30
CA PRO A 212 -17.16 -7.59 -5.24
C PRO A 212 -17.45 -6.48 -6.27
N ILE A 213 -16.78 -5.34 -6.07
CA ILE A 213 -16.82 -4.21 -7.01
C ILE A 213 -16.24 -4.63 -8.36
N ASP A 214 -16.95 -4.29 -9.43
CA ASP A 214 -16.43 -4.29 -10.79
C ASP A 214 -15.89 -2.90 -11.13
N ASN A 215 -14.58 -2.71 -10.98
CA ASN A 215 -13.91 -1.43 -11.23
C ASN A 215 -14.05 -0.90 -12.67
N SER A 216 -14.64 -1.68 -13.59
CA SER A 216 -14.94 -1.21 -14.94
C SER A 216 -16.27 -0.44 -15.05
N THR A 217 -17.13 -0.53 -14.03
CA THR A 217 -18.49 0.03 -14.06
C THR A 217 -18.92 0.72 -12.77
N GLU A 218 -18.19 0.53 -11.66
CA GLU A 218 -18.56 1.04 -10.35
C GLU A 218 -17.35 1.13 -9.42
N HIS A 219 -17.48 1.79 -8.27
CA HIS A 219 -16.43 1.91 -7.27
C HIS A 219 -16.97 1.81 -5.83
N SER A 220 -16.05 1.61 -4.87
CA SER A 220 -16.36 1.58 -3.43
C SER A 220 -15.73 2.75 -2.65
N VAL A 221 -15.34 3.81 -3.32
CA VAL A 221 -14.81 5.00 -2.65
C VAL A 221 -15.95 5.71 -1.95
N GLU A 222 -15.88 5.85 -0.62
CA GLU A 222 -16.87 6.60 0.17
C GLU A 222 -16.65 8.11 0.00
N GLU A 223 -15.38 8.56 0.11
CA GLU A 223 -15.00 9.97 0.04
C GLU A 223 -13.75 10.15 -0.83
N PHE A 224 -13.88 10.78 -1.99
CA PHE A 224 -12.72 11.03 -2.88
C PHE A 224 -11.64 11.88 -2.24
N ASP A 225 -12.03 12.84 -1.42
CA ASP A 225 -11.10 13.73 -0.71
C ASP A 225 -10.21 13.01 0.29
N ASP A 226 -10.62 11.81 0.72
CA ASP A 226 -9.90 10.94 1.66
C ASP A 226 -9.01 9.89 0.95
N LEU A 227 -8.90 9.93 -0.37
CA LEU A 227 -8.02 9.05 -1.13
C LEU A 227 -6.56 9.45 -0.96
N HIS A 228 -5.71 8.44 -0.80
CA HIS A 228 -4.26 8.57 -0.75
C HIS A 228 -3.60 7.59 -1.72
N VAL A 229 -2.41 7.95 -2.20
CA VAL A 229 -1.60 7.12 -3.07
C VAL A 229 -0.33 6.72 -2.35
N ILE A 230 -0.01 5.45 -2.41
CA ILE A 230 1.24 4.86 -1.94
C ILE A 230 1.96 4.26 -3.14
N MET A 231 3.26 4.14 -3.07
CA MET A 231 4.07 3.45 -4.07
C MET A 231 5.14 2.63 -3.37
N TRP A 232 5.47 1.45 -3.88
CA TRP A 232 6.67 0.74 -3.44
C TRP A 232 7.24 -0.15 -4.54
N MET A 233 8.51 -0.47 -4.40
CA MET A 233 9.23 -1.42 -5.24
C MET A 233 9.62 -2.65 -4.43
N GLN A 234 9.32 -3.84 -4.96
CA GLN A 234 9.48 -5.10 -4.24
C GLN A 234 10.05 -6.19 -5.15
N SER A 235 10.97 -7.00 -4.63
CA SER A 235 11.45 -8.21 -5.27
C SER A 235 10.37 -9.29 -5.33
N LEU A 236 10.23 -9.95 -6.48
CA LEU A 236 9.41 -11.16 -6.59
C LEU A 236 10.14 -12.41 -6.10
N VAL A 237 11.46 -12.35 -6.00
CA VAL A 237 12.29 -13.52 -5.68
C VAL A 237 12.33 -13.76 -4.17
N ASN A 238 12.63 -12.71 -3.39
CA ASN A 238 12.83 -12.81 -1.94
C ASN A 238 11.80 -12.03 -1.13
N LYS A 239 10.86 -11.32 -1.80
CA LYS A 239 9.83 -10.43 -1.23
C LYS A 239 10.39 -9.16 -0.56
N GLU A 240 11.66 -8.87 -0.67
CA GLU A 240 12.25 -7.65 -0.11
C GLU A 240 11.57 -6.39 -0.66
N VAL A 241 11.16 -5.50 0.23
CA VAL A 241 10.71 -4.15 -0.10
C VAL A 241 11.93 -3.24 -0.14
N TYR A 242 12.29 -2.78 -1.33
CA TYR A 242 13.47 -1.92 -1.51
C TYR A 242 13.22 -0.51 -0.99
N GLN A 243 12.08 0.06 -1.31
CA GLN A 243 11.64 1.38 -0.86
C GLN A 243 10.14 1.50 -1.01
N SER A 244 9.52 2.32 -0.17
CA SER A 244 8.17 2.82 -0.39
C SER A 244 8.10 4.35 -0.35
N ALA A 245 7.00 4.93 -0.78
CA ALA A 245 6.73 6.35 -0.71
C ALA A 245 5.24 6.59 -0.43
N ILE A 246 4.99 7.61 0.35
CA ILE A 246 3.66 8.16 0.60
C ILE A 246 3.50 9.36 -0.33
N GLY A 247 2.40 9.42 -1.07
CA GLY A 247 2.15 10.49 -2.03
C GLY A 247 1.91 11.84 -1.34
N GLU A 248 2.55 12.89 -1.87
CA GLU A 248 2.22 14.27 -1.55
C GLU A 248 1.02 14.69 -2.42
N ARG A 249 -0.10 15.07 -1.79
CA ARG A 249 -1.24 15.63 -2.51
C ARG A 249 -0.97 17.08 -2.91
N VAL A 250 -1.18 17.42 -4.19
CA VAL A 250 -0.94 18.76 -4.77
C VAL A 250 -2.21 19.37 -5.32
#